data_19933b89a2b227b46837b330ea0e797b
#
_entry.id   19933b89a2b227b46837b330ea0e797b
#
_cell.length_a   1.000
_cell.length_b   1.000
_cell.length_c   1.000
_cell.angle_alpha   90.00
_cell.angle_beta   90.00
_cell.angle_gamma   90.00
#
_symmetry.space_group_name_H-M   'P 1'
#
loop_
_entity.id
_entity.type
_entity.pdbx_description
1 polymer ?
#
loop_
_entity_poly.entity_id
_entity_poly.type
_entity_poly.pdbx_seq_one_letter_code
_entity_poly.pdbx_strand_id
1 'polypeptide(L)'
;CLVGSEMCIRDRYYADQLVPTDELFRAMQAGTIDAVQSDDATMGSPVDISVFGGYFPFATRYSLDVPAMLKDYGLDDIWAEAYGEVRDVTWLSTSAWDPCHLFTVNKKIESLADMKGLRVFGVPTAGRFLAQYGLIPVIVPWDDVEVAMQTGELDGVCWCGFTEAYEVGWADICNYALTNSVTGAWFGSYFANSKSWEKLSPKLQELFKM
;
A
#
# COMPACT_ATOMS: atom_id res chain seq x y z
N CYS A 1 -2.89 -22.48 -12.76
CA CYS A 1 -4.31 -22.78 -12.64
C CYS A 1 -4.78 -23.55 -13.86
N LEU A 2 -5.05 -24.84 -13.72
CA LEU A 2 -5.65 -25.66 -14.79
C LEU A 2 -7.16 -25.62 -14.61
N VAL A 3 -7.87 -24.90 -15.48
CA VAL A 3 -9.31 -24.99 -15.57
C VAL A 3 -9.66 -25.19 -17.06
N GLY A 4 -9.94 -26.41 -17.44
CA GLY A 4 -10.30 -26.78 -18.81
C GLY A 4 -9.14 -26.67 -19.80
N SER A 5 -9.45 -26.36 -21.06
CA SER A 5 -8.47 -26.25 -22.16
C SER A 5 -7.71 -24.92 -22.18
N GLU A 6 -7.95 -24.03 -21.21
CA GLU A 6 -7.28 -22.74 -21.13
C GLU A 6 -6.12 -22.82 -20.15
N MET A 7 -4.90 -22.81 -20.66
CA MET A 7 -3.68 -22.70 -19.89
C MET A 7 -3.40 -21.21 -19.65
N CYS A 8 -3.65 -20.72 -18.45
CA CYS A 8 -3.19 -19.40 -18.05
C CYS A 8 -1.75 -19.51 -17.53
N ILE A 9 -0.80 -19.01 -18.28
CA ILE A 9 0.55 -18.75 -17.76
C ILE A 9 0.44 -17.48 -16.92
N ARG A 10 0.87 -17.55 -15.67
CA ARG A 10 0.84 -16.44 -14.73
C ARG A 10 2.25 -16.17 -14.22
N ASP A 11 2.84 -15.12 -14.73
CA ASP A 11 4.07 -14.58 -14.17
C ASP A 11 3.72 -13.55 -13.08
N ARG A 12 4.38 -13.66 -11.92
CA ARG A 12 4.29 -12.70 -10.83
C ARG A 12 5.60 -11.93 -10.73
N TYR A 13 5.45 -10.62 -10.65
CA TYR A 13 6.54 -9.71 -10.45
C TYR A 13 6.26 -8.87 -9.21
N TYR A 14 7.31 -8.57 -8.47
CA TYR A 14 7.22 -7.69 -7.31
C TYR A 14 7.53 -6.24 -7.71
N ALA A 15 7.39 -5.33 -6.75
CA ALA A 15 7.69 -3.92 -6.94
C ALA A 15 9.05 -3.72 -7.62
N ASP A 16 9.09 -2.77 -8.55
CA ASP A 16 10.28 -2.34 -9.30
C ASP A 16 10.98 -3.41 -10.19
N GLN A 17 10.41 -4.62 -10.30
CA GLN A 17 11.00 -5.68 -11.14
C GLN A 17 10.72 -5.52 -12.64
N LEU A 18 9.56 -4.99 -13.02
CA LEU A 18 9.20 -4.78 -14.43
C LEU A 18 9.26 -3.31 -14.83
N VAL A 19 8.65 -2.48 -14.00
CA VAL A 19 8.59 -1.02 -14.15
C VAL A 19 8.68 -0.40 -12.76
N PRO A 20 9.10 0.87 -12.64
CA PRO A 20 9.03 1.60 -11.37
C PRO A 20 7.62 1.56 -10.78
N THR A 21 7.52 1.47 -9.46
CA THR A 21 6.24 1.30 -8.76
C THR A 21 5.25 2.43 -9.09
N ASP A 22 5.71 3.66 -9.23
CA ASP A 22 4.89 4.84 -9.57
C ASP A 22 4.42 4.86 -11.04
N GLU A 23 4.92 3.96 -11.88
CA GLU A 23 4.49 3.76 -13.27
C GLU A 23 3.57 2.54 -13.46
N LEU A 24 3.34 1.73 -12.41
CA LEU A 24 2.56 0.49 -12.49
C LEU A 24 1.16 0.69 -13.06
N PHE A 25 0.44 1.73 -12.59
CA PHE A 25 -0.91 2.01 -13.08
C PHE A 25 -0.93 2.31 -14.58
N ARG A 26 0.02 3.12 -15.04
CA ARG A 26 0.15 3.49 -16.45
C ARG A 26 0.55 2.29 -17.32
N ALA A 27 1.46 1.45 -16.84
CA ALA A 27 1.89 0.23 -17.55
C ALA A 27 0.74 -0.78 -17.68
N MET A 28 -0.08 -0.94 -16.65
CA MET A 28 -1.29 -1.76 -16.67
C MET A 28 -2.34 -1.17 -17.63
N GLN A 29 -2.61 0.13 -17.56
CA GLN A 29 -3.53 0.81 -18.47
C GLN A 29 -3.11 0.66 -19.94
N ALA A 30 -1.82 0.73 -20.23
CA ALA A 30 -1.28 0.53 -21.58
C ALA A 30 -1.30 -0.94 -22.05
N GLY A 31 -1.57 -1.89 -21.16
CA GLY A 31 -1.59 -3.33 -21.45
C GLY A 31 -0.21 -3.98 -21.48
N THR A 32 0.82 -3.31 -20.97
CA THR A 32 2.15 -3.91 -20.76
C THR A 32 2.11 -4.91 -19.60
N ILE A 33 1.26 -4.65 -18.62
CA ILE A 33 0.97 -5.52 -17.48
C ILE A 33 -0.52 -5.84 -17.51
N ASP A 34 -0.91 -7.09 -17.31
CA ASP A 34 -2.32 -7.52 -17.38
C ASP A 34 -3.12 -7.12 -16.14
N ALA A 35 -2.50 -7.19 -14.95
CA ALA A 35 -3.14 -6.81 -13.69
C ALA A 35 -2.11 -6.37 -12.66
N VAL A 36 -2.51 -5.46 -11.77
CA VAL A 36 -1.69 -4.96 -10.67
C VAL A 36 -2.47 -4.96 -9.36
N GLN A 37 -1.74 -5.05 -8.26
CA GLN A 37 -2.25 -4.82 -6.91
C GLN A 37 -1.22 -3.99 -6.16
N SER A 38 -1.62 -2.84 -5.66
CA SER A 38 -0.79 -1.97 -4.82
C SER A 38 -1.65 -0.88 -4.18
N ASP A 39 -1.00 0.02 -3.45
CA ASP A 39 -1.59 1.30 -3.06
C ASP A 39 -1.88 2.15 -4.30
N ASP A 40 -3.09 2.65 -4.40
CA ASP A 40 -3.57 3.37 -5.58
C ASP A 40 -2.73 4.63 -5.87
N ALA A 41 -2.38 5.38 -4.84
CA ALA A 41 -1.58 6.59 -4.99
C ALA A 41 -0.11 6.27 -5.30
N THR A 42 0.46 5.25 -4.65
CA THR A 42 1.85 4.83 -4.83
C THR A 42 2.09 4.28 -6.24
N MET A 43 1.12 3.57 -6.81
CA MET A 43 1.25 3.06 -8.18
C MET A 43 0.99 4.09 -9.29
N GLY A 44 0.78 5.35 -8.92
CA GLY A 44 0.59 6.44 -9.88
C GLY A 44 -0.83 6.54 -10.46
N SER A 45 -1.86 6.16 -9.68
CA SER A 45 -3.25 6.37 -10.07
C SER A 45 -3.55 7.85 -10.32
N PRO A 46 -4.24 8.20 -11.42
CA PRO A 46 -4.63 9.55 -11.73
C PRO A 46 -5.89 10.03 -10.98
N VAL A 47 -6.53 9.15 -10.22
CA VAL A 47 -7.83 9.42 -9.57
C VAL A 47 -7.59 10.01 -8.18
N ASP A 48 -8.19 11.17 -7.91
CA ASP A 48 -7.98 11.93 -6.66
C ASP A 48 -8.34 11.15 -5.40
N ILE A 49 -9.35 10.25 -5.48
CA ILE A 49 -9.76 9.42 -4.34
C ILE A 49 -8.67 8.46 -3.86
N SER A 50 -7.70 8.16 -4.70
CA SER A 50 -6.59 7.23 -4.42
C SER A 50 -5.86 7.55 -3.11
N VAL A 51 -5.76 8.83 -2.75
CA VAL A 51 -5.06 9.27 -1.54
C VAL A 51 -5.71 8.78 -0.25
N PHE A 52 -7.01 8.45 -0.27
CA PHE A 52 -7.72 7.98 0.92
C PHE A 52 -7.48 6.50 1.21
N GLY A 53 -7.04 5.71 0.22
CA GLY A 53 -6.63 4.32 0.41
C GLY A 53 -5.27 4.18 1.07
N GLY A 54 -4.38 5.15 0.81
CA GLY A 54 -2.98 5.10 1.18
C GLY A 54 -2.67 5.53 2.62
N TYR A 55 -3.06 4.76 3.62
CA TYR A 55 -2.71 5.04 5.02
C TYR A 55 -3.16 6.43 5.50
N PHE A 56 -4.38 6.80 5.20
CA PHE A 56 -4.88 8.12 5.60
C PHE A 56 -4.97 8.23 7.13
N PRO A 57 -4.38 9.29 7.75
CA PRO A 57 -4.43 9.47 9.19
C PRO A 57 -5.88 9.51 9.71
N PHE A 58 -6.14 8.81 10.81
CA PHE A 58 -7.44 8.75 11.48
C PHE A 58 -8.59 8.14 10.67
N ALA A 59 -8.30 7.42 9.59
CA ALA A 59 -9.31 6.67 8.84
C ALA A 59 -9.79 5.45 9.67
N THR A 60 -9.60 4.25 9.18
CA THR A 60 -9.93 3.02 9.91
C THR A 60 -8.87 2.68 10.95
N ARG A 61 -9.31 2.30 12.15
CA ARG A 61 -8.40 1.91 13.23
C ARG A 61 -7.82 0.51 13.02
N TYR A 62 -8.60 -0.38 12.44
CA TYR A 62 -8.25 -1.78 12.24
C TYR A 62 -8.47 -2.18 10.78
N SER A 63 -7.64 -3.06 10.27
CA SER A 63 -7.82 -3.66 8.93
C SER A 63 -9.17 -4.40 8.80
N LEU A 64 -9.68 -4.95 9.89
CA LEU A 64 -10.98 -5.62 9.93
C LEU A 64 -12.19 -4.67 9.73
N ASP A 65 -12.02 -3.37 9.94
CA ASP A 65 -13.06 -2.38 9.70
C ASP A 65 -13.21 -2.06 8.20
N VAL A 66 -12.15 -2.29 7.41
CA VAL A 66 -12.13 -1.97 5.97
C VAL A 66 -13.18 -2.75 5.18
N PRO A 67 -13.37 -4.09 5.35
CA PRO A 67 -14.44 -4.81 4.67
C PRO A 67 -15.84 -4.24 4.93
N ALA A 68 -16.11 -3.84 6.17
CA ALA A 68 -17.37 -3.21 6.51
C ALA A 68 -17.53 -1.85 5.81
N MET A 69 -16.49 -1.02 5.79
CA MET A 69 -16.51 0.26 5.06
C MET A 69 -16.77 0.05 3.57
N LEU A 70 -16.12 -0.93 2.97
CA LEU A 70 -16.25 -1.22 1.55
C LEU A 70 -17.65 -1.73 1.21
N LYS A 71 -18.15 -2.74 1.95
CA LYS A 71 -19.39 -3.44 1.61
C LYS A 71 -20.65 -2.85 2.24
N ASP A 72 -20.58 -2.49 3.53
CA ASP A 72 -21.77 -2.09 4.28
C ASP A 72 -22.01 -0.58 4.20
N TYR A 73 -20.95 0.21 4.01
CA TYR A 73 -21.04 1.68 3.91
C TYR A 73 -20.82 2.21 2.49
N GLY A 74 -20.71 1.33 1.48
CA GLY A 74 -20.72 1.70 0.07
C GLY A 74 -19.42 2.32 -0.46
N LEU A 75 -18.28 2.11 0.21
CA LEU A 75 -17.01 2.65 -0.26
C LEU A 75 -16.58 1.98 -1.58
N ASP A 76 -16.91 0.70 -1.79
CA ASP A 76 -16.68 -0.02 -3.05
C ASP A 76 -17.39 0.66 -4.24
N ASP A 77 -18.61 1.15 -4.03
CA ASP A 77 -19.38 1.84 -5.08
C ASP A 77 -18.69 3.14 -5.51
N ILE A 78 -18.13 3.87 -4.53
CA ILE A 78 -17.39 5.11 -4.79
C ILE A 78 -16.10 4.81 -5.58
N TRP A 79 -15.37 3.75 -5.22
CA TRP A 79 -14.19 3.31 -5.97
C TRP A 79 -14.55 2.85 -7.38
N ALA A 80 -15.57 2.03 -7.51
CA ALA A 80 -16.05 1.53 -8.80
C ALA A 80 -16.49 2.68 -9.74
N GLU A 81 -17.19 3.70 -9.20
CA GLU A 81 -17.58 4.89 -9.95
C GLU A 81 -16.35 5.69 -10.40
N ALA A 82 -15.45 6.02 -9.48
CA ALA A 82 -14.28 6.83 -9.77
C ALA A 82 -13.35 6.18 -10.81
N TYR A 83 -13.13 4.87 -10.71
CA TYR A 83 -12.29 4.13 -11.67
C TYR A 83 -13.05 3.70 -12.93
N GLY A 84 -14.38 3.65 -12.89
CA GLY A 84 -15.23 3.38 -14.07
C GLY A 84 -15.10 4.42 -15.18
N GLU A 85 -14.68 5.63 -14.85
CA GLU A 85 -14.39 6.71 -15.80
C GLU A 85 -12.98 6.62 -16.40
N VAL A 86 -12.12 5.77 -15.85
CA VAL A 86 -10.73 5.63 -16.32
C VAL A 86 -10.66 4.64 -17.48
N ARG A 87 -10.25 5.14 -18.63
CA ARG A 87 -10.18 4.36 -19.85
C ARG A 87 -9.20 3.18 -19.75
N ASP A 88 -9.57 2.04 -20.34
CA ASP A 88 -8.76 0.81 -20.42
C ASP A 88 -8.41 0.18 -19.07
N VAL A 89 -9.12 0.54 -17.99
CA VAL A 89 -8.92 0.05 -16.62
C VAL A 89 -10.20 -0.61 -16.11
N THR A 90 -10.04 -1.77 -15.50
CA THR A 90 -11.10 -2.46 -14.75
C THR A 90 -10.68 -2.56 -13.30
N TRP A 91 -11.36 -1.85 -12.42
CA TRP A 91 -11.23 -2.03 -10.98
C TRP A 91 -11.94 -3.32 -10.57
N LEU A 92 -11.29 -4.15 -9.74
CA LEU A 92 -11.80 -5.47 -9.38
C LEU A 92 -12.29 -5.52 -7.93
N SER A 93 -11.44 -5.11 -7.01
CA SER A 93 -11.70 -5.12 -5.57
C SER A 93 -10.58 -4.40 -4.83
N THR A 94 -10.71 -4.33 -3.51
CA THR A 94 -9.64 -3.86 -2.62
C THR A 94 -9.15 -4.96 -1.70
N SER A 95 -7.94 -4.78 -1.18
CA SER A 95 -7.38 -5.50 -0.06
C SER A 95 -7.12 -4.55 1.10
N ALA A 96 -7.07 -5.09 2.32
CA ALA A 96 -6.80 -4.31 3.51
C ALA A 96 -5.49 -4.78 4.17
N TRP A 97 -4.77 -3.83 4.75
CA TRP A 97 -3.57 -4.05 5.54
C TRP A 97 -3.67 -3.36 6.89
N ASP A 98 -2.85 -3.77 7.83
CA ASP A 98 -2.78 -3.16 9.14
C ASP A 98 -2.32 -1.70 9.09
N PRO A 99 -2.76 -0.86 10.05
CA PRO A 99 -2.29 0.52 10.16
C PRO A 99 -0.78 0.60 10.37
N CYS A 100 -0.17 1.71 9.95
CA CYS A 100 1.25 1.92 10.18
C CYS A 100 1.54 2.25 11.63
N HIS A 101 2.61 1.64 12.14
CA HIS A 101 3.23 1.96 13.41
C HIS A 101 4.61 2.58 13.21
N LEU A 102 5.03 3.41 14.16
CA LEU A 102 6.37 3.98 14.17
C LEU A 102 7.31 3.06 14.94
N PHE A 103 8.32 2.56 14.27
CA PHE A 103 9.42 1.79 14.85
C PHE A 103 10.67 2.66 14.88
N THR A 104 11.42 2.64 15.96
CA THR A 104 12.64 3.43 16.09
C THR A 104 13.81 2.58 16.58
N VAL A 105 15.00 2.86 16.06
CA VAL A 105 16.21 2.10 16.37
C VAL A 105 16.63 2.32 17.82
N ASN A 106 16.86 3.57 18.22
CA ASN A 106 17.45 3.90 19.51
C ASN A 106 16.66 4.90 20.36
N LYS A 107 15.55 5.43 19.84
CA LYS A 107 14.79 6.49 20.50
C LYS A 107 13.41 5.99 20.96
N LYS A 108 13.19 5.96 22.26
CA LYS A 108 11.86 5.75 22.81
C LYS A 108 10.99 6.99 22.59
N ILE A 109 9.77 6.81 22.10
CA ILE A 109 8.79 7.86 21.89
C ILE A 109 7.75 7.80 23.00
N GLU A 110 7.76 8.79 23.88
CA GLU A 110 6.80 8.94 24.98
C GLU A 110 5.91 10.16 24.80
N SER A 111 6.31 11.10 23.94
CA SER A 111 5.56 12.31 23.61
C SER A 111 5.80 12.72 22.15
N LEU A 112 4.95 13.61 21.64
CA LEU A 112 5.13 14.18 20.29
C LEU A 112 6.45 14.97 20.17
N ALA A 113 6.96 15.54 21.26
CA ALA A 113 8.23 16.24 21.26
C ALA A 113 9.43 15.32 20.97
N ASP A 114 9.32 14.03 21.29
CA ASP A 114 10.38 13.05 21.06
C ASP A 114 10.57 12.73 19.57
N MET A 115 9.58 13.05 18.74
CA MET A 115 9.64 12.84 17.29
C MET A 115 10.51 13.89 16.59
N LYS A 116 10.81 15.00 17.25
CA LYS A 116 11.53 16.11 16.64
C LYS A 116 12.94 15.71 16.20
N GLY A 117 13.21 15.92 14.91
CA GLY A 117 14.51 15.67 14.29
C GLY A 117 14.79 14.21 13.94
N LEU A 118 13.88 13.27 14.22
CA LEU A 118 14.03 11.89 13.80
C LEU A 118 13.87 11.77 12.27
N ARG A 119 14.82 11.10 11.63
CA ARG A 119 14.79 10.77 10.20
C ARG A 119 14.10 9.42 10.05
N VAL A 120 12.95 9.42 9.41
CA VAL A 120 12.09 8.25 9.33
C VAL A 120 11.71 7.96 7.89
N PHE A 121 11.97 6.75 7.44
CA PHE A 121 11.40 6.22 6.22
C PHE A 121 9.92 5.87 6.44
N GLY A 122 9.06 6.18 5.50
CA GLY A 122 7.65 5.82 5.63
C GLY A 122 6.81 6.22 4.44
N VAL A 123 5.56 5.78 4.47
CA VAL A 123 4.58 6.13 3.44
C VAL A 123 4.39 7.66 3.39
N PRO A 124 4.20 8.23 2.19
CA PRO A 124 4.16 9.69 2.01
C PRO A 124 3.12 10.39 2.90
N THR A 125 1.95 9.79 3.10
CA THR A 125 0.87 10.33 3.94
C THR A 125 1.28 10.40 5.41
N ALA A 126 1.85 9.32 5.96
CA ALA A 126 2.38 9.29 7.33
C ALA A 126 3.53 10.27 7.50
N GLY A 127 4.46 10.33 6.54
CA GLY A 127 5.59 11.25 6.56
C GLY A 127 5.15 12.72 6.62
N ARG A 128 4.20 13.12 5.78
CA ARG A 128 3.63 14.48 5.78
C ARG A 128 2.92 14.82 7.09
N PHE A 129 2.19 13.85 7.64
CA PHE A 129 1.50 14.02 8.92
C PHE A 129 2.51 14.19 10.07
N LEU A 130 3.48 13.30 10.18
CA LEU A 130 4.48 13.33 11.26
C LEU A 130 5.44 14.52 11.16
N ALA A 131 5.69 15.04 9.95
CA ALA A 131 6.51 16.22 9.75
C ALA A 131 5.96 17.46 10.50
N GLN A 132 4.66 17.54 10.75
CA GLN A 132 4.04 18.59 11.53
C GLN A 132 4.50 18.58 13.01
N TYR A 133 4.99 17.45 13.49
CA TYR A 133 5.56 17.27 14.83
C TYR A 133 7.10 17.31 14.82
N GLY A 134 7.69 17.70 13.69
CA GLY A 134 9.13 17.90 13.56
C GLY A 134 9.93 16.66 13.18
N LEU A 135 9.26 15.55 12.82
CA LEU A 135 9.92 14.40 12.22
C LEU A 135 10.39 14.77 10.79
N ILE A 136 11.48 14.18 10.35
CA ILE A 136 12.07 14.40 9.02
C ILE A 136 11.79 13.16 8.17
N PRO A 137 10.83 13.22 7.23
CA PRO A 137 10.60 12.11 6.30
C PRO A 137 11.81 11.96 5.37
N VAL A 138 12.30 10.73 5.23
CA VAL A 138 13.41 10.39 4.35
C VAL A 138 12.95 9.32 3.37
N ILE A 139 13.31 9.48 2.11
CA ILE A 139 13.02 8.50 1.06
C ILE A 139 14.33 7.84 0.68
N VAL A 140 14.38 6.52 0.80
CA VAL A 140 15.46 5.67 0.31
C VAL A 140 14.84 4.53 -0.51
N PRO A 141 15.58 3.86 -1.40
CA PRO A 141 15.12 2.63 -2.03
C PRO A 141 14.72 1.60 -0.98
N TRP A 142 13.70 0.80 -1.25
CA TRP A 142 13.20 -0.20 -0.30
C TRP A 142 14.30 -1.13 0.22
N ASP A 143 15.13 -1.62 -0.68
CA ASP A 143 16.21 -2.55 -0.35
C ASP A 143 17.32 -1.92 0.52
N ASP A 144 17.37 -0.59 0.62
CA ASP A 144 18.36 0.14 1.42
C ASP A 144 17.87 0.51 2.82
N VAL A 145 16.57 0.35 3.12
CA VAL A 145 15.96 0.77 4.40
C VAL A 145 16.64 0.13 5.61
N GLU A 146 16.88 -1.17 5.54
CA GLU A 146 17.54 -1.92 6.61
C GLU A 146 18.95 -1.39 6.88
N VAL A 147 19.75 -1.25 5.82
CA VAL A 147 21.12 -0.74 5.91
C VAL A 147 21.15 0.70 6.42
N ALA A 148 20.23 1.54 5.96
CA ALA A 148 20.10 2.92 6.41
C ALA A 148 19.78 3.03 7.91
N MET A 149 18.98 2.13 8.46
CA MET A 149 18.73 2.04 9.90
C MET A 149 19.97 1.54 10.66
N GLN A 150 20.66 0.50 10.16
CA GLN A 150 21.87 -0.04 10.79
C GLN A 150 23.03 0.95 10.79
N THR A 151 23.17 1.76 9.75
CA THR A 151 24.24 2.77 9.63
C THR A 151 23.89 4.10 10.31
N GLY A 152 22.66 4.25 10.80
CA GLY A 152 22.19 5.47 11.45
C GLY A 152 21.88 6.60 10.47
N GLU A 153 21.68 6.31 9.20
CA GLU A 153 21.10 7.25 8.23
C GLU A 153 19.62 7.49 8.53
N LEU A 154 18.90 6.44 8.94
CA LEU A 154 17.53 6.48 9.43
C LEU A 154 17.51 6.21 10.94
N ASP A 155 16.65 6.95 11.65
CA ASP A 155 16.37 6.75 13.07
C ASP A 155 15.20 5.78 13.30
N GLY A 156 14.43 5.48 12.24
CA GLY A 156 13.30 4.57 12.30
C GLY A 156 12.52 4.48 11.00
N VAL A 157 11.40 3.75 11.09
CA VAL A 157 10.52 3.47 9.97
C VAL A 157 9.05 3.55 10.41
N CYS A 158 8.18 4.08 9.52
CA CYS A 158 6.73 4.12 9.69
C CYS A 158 6.07 3.63 8.41
N TRP A 159 5.93 2.31 8.28
CA TRP A 159 5.47 1.68 7.03
C TRP A 159 4.32 0.71 7.21
N CYS A 160 4.34 -0.14 8.25
CA CYS A 160 3.49 -1.32 8.35
C CYS A 160 3.06 -1.61 9.79
N GLY A 161 2.29 -2.70 9.94
CA GLY A 161 1.95 -3.31 11.23
C GLY A 161 3.11 -4.10 11.85
N PHE A 162 2.88 -4.61 13.04
CA PHE A 162 3.89 -5.35 13.80
C PHE A 162 4.30 -6.67 13.15
N THR A 163 3.35 -7.40 12.56
CA THR A 163 3.61 -8.69 11.92
C THR A 163 4.55 -8.52 10.73
N GLU A 164 4.27 -7.54 9.88
CA GLU A 164 5.09 -7.27 8.71
C GLU A 164 6.48 -6.76 9.11
N ALA A 165 6.58 -5.86 10.11
CA ALA A 165 7.85 -5.39 10.62
C ALA A 165 8.74 -6.53 11.15
N TYR A 166 8.13 -7.56 11.74
CA TYR A 166 8.84 -8.77 12.17
C TYR A 166 9.30 -9.61 10.97
N GLU A 167 8.43 -9.82 9.97
CA GLU A 167 8.74 -10.63 8.79
C GLU A 167 9.85 -10.04 7.92
N VAL A 168 9.93 -8.70 7.82
CA VAL A 168 10.99 -8.01 7.07
C VAL A 168 12.27 -7.76 7.90
N GLY A 169 12.35 -8.25 9.14
CA GLY A 169 13.55 -8.18 9.96
C GLY A 169 13.76 -6.86 10.72
N TRP A 170 12.84 -5.90 10.64
CA TRP A 170 13.00 -4.61 11.34
C TRP A 170 12.89 -4.74 12.86
N ALA A 171 12.22 -5.78 13.34
CA ALA A 171 12.14 -6.09 14.78
C ALA A 171 13.52 -6.41 15.40
N ASP A 172 14.49 -6.85 14.60
CA ASP A 172 15.86 -7.13 15.06
C ASP A 172 16.72 -5.86 15.15
N ILE A 173 16.30 -4.78 14.52
CA ILE A 173 17.04 -3.51 14.43
C ILE A 173 16.40 -2.45 15.33
N CYS A 174 15.08 -2.36 15.35
CA CYS A 174 14.33 -1.38 16.09
C CYS A 174 14.10 -1.84 17.52
N ASN A 175 14.63 -1.09 18.50
CA ASN A 175 14.46 -1.41 19.92
C ASN A 175 13.12 -0.93 20.50
N TYR A 176 12.42 -0.03 19.80
CA TYR A 176 11.18 0.57 20.26
C TYR A 176 10.14 0.60 19.15
N ALA A 177 8.89 0.42 19.55
CA ALA A 177 7.74 0.56 18.68
C ALA A 177 6.63 1.35 19.39
N LEU A 178 6.01 2.26 18.68
CA LEU A 178 4.85 2.98 19.16
C LEU A 178 3.61 2.08 18.95
N THR A 179 2.97 1.68 20.05
CA THR A 179 1.79 0.79 19.99
C THR A 179 0.55 1.47 19.44
N ASN A 180 0.47 2.79 19.56
CA ASN A 180 -0.56 3.56 18.88
C ASN A 180 -0.22 3.67 17.40
N SER A 181 -1.16 3.33 16.53
CA SER A 181 -0.98 3.51 15.10
C SER A 181 -0.87 5.00 14.75
N VAL A 182 -0.02 5.30 13.79
CA VAL A 182 0.18 6.66 13.26
C VAL A 182 -0.86 6.99 12.20
N THR A 183 -1.27 5.98 11.44
CA THR A 183 -2.25 6.11 10.34
C THR A 183 -3.43 5.18 10.56
N GLY A 184 -4.46 5.34 9.73
CA GLY A 184 -5.50 4.33 9.58
C GLY A 184 -4.99 3.08 8.86
N ALA A 185 -5.81 2.03 8.82
CA ALA A 185 -5.54 0.85 8.01
C ALA A 185 -5.43 1.24 6.53
N TRP A 186 -4.56 0.53 5.84
CA TRP A 186 -4.36 0.69 4.41
C TRP A 186 -5.33 -0.20 3.63
N PHE A 187 -5.81 0.31 2.53
CA PHE A 187 -6.45 -0.49 1.52
C PHE A 187 -5.93 -0.10 0.13
N GLY A 188 -5.64 -1.09 -0.65
CA GLY A 188 -5.15 -0.94 -2.02
C GLY A 188 -5.96 -1.77 -2.98
N SER A 189 -6.01 -1.32 -4.21
CA SER A 189 -6.88 -1.88 -5.22
C SER A 189 -6.21 -2.95 -6.06
N TYR A 190 -7.04 -3.88 -6.54
CA TYR A 190 -6.72 -4.76 -7.64
C TYR A 190 -7.30 -4.18 -8.93
N PHE A 191 -6.44 -3.97 -9.91
CA PHE A 191 -6.80 -3.50 -11.23
C PHE A 191 -6.39 -4.49 -12.31
N ALA A 192 -7.16 -4.52 -13.40
CA ALA A 192 -6.78 -5.21 -14.62
C ALA A 192 -6.88 -4.26 -15.82
N ASN A 193 -6.04 -4.48 -16.81
CA ASN A 193 -6.26 -3.92 -18.14
C ASN A 193 -7.57 -4.48 -18.69
N SER A 194 -8.48 -3.61 -19.14
CA SER A 194 -9.83 -4.03 -19.57
C SER A 194 -9.80 -5.06 -20.68
N LYS A 195 -8.90 -4.93 -21.65
CA LYS A 195 -8.77 -5.90 -22.75
C LYS A 195 -8.25 -7.25 -22.29
N SER A 196 -7.39 -7.29 -21.29
CA SER A 196 -6.93 -8.54 -20.68
C SER A 196 -8.00 -9.18 -19.81
N TRP A 197 -8.78 -8.37 -19.10
CA TRP A 197 -9.93 -8.82 -18.34
C TRP A 197 -11.03 -9.43 -19.20
N GLU A 198 -11.34 -8.83 -20.34
CA GLU A 198 -12.34 -9.32 -21.30
C GLU A 198 -11.99 -10.66 -21.95
N LYS A 199 -10.71 -11.07 -21.94
CA LYS A 199 -10.30 -12.41 -22.41
C LYS A 199 -10.70 -13.53 -21.46
N LEU A 200 -11.00 -13.21 -20.20
CA LEU A 200 -11.43 -14.19 -19.21
C LEU A 200 -12.89 -14.58 -19.45
N SER A 201 -13.20 -15.86 -19.26
CA SER A 201 -14.59 -16.30 -19.29
C SER A 201 -15.41 -15.64 -18.18
N PRO A 202 -16.73 -15.42 -18.35
CA PRO A 202 -17.59 -14.83 -17.32
C PRO A 202 -17.48 -15.53 -15.96
N LYS A 203 -17.32 -16.85 -15.96
CA LYS A 203 -17.12 -17.64 -14.75
C LYS A 203 -15.81 -17.29 -14.02
N LEU A 204 -14.73 -17.06 -14.76
CA LEU A 204 -13.45 -16.65 -14.17
C LEU A 204 -13.52 -15.21 -13.65
N GLN A 205 -14.19 -14.32 -14.39
CA GLN A 205 -14.41 -12.95 -13.93
C GLN A 205 -15.21 -12.89 -12.62
N GLU A 206 -16.22 -13.75 -12.49
CA GLU A 206 -17.00 -13.86 -11.25
C GLU A 206 -16.15 -14.35 -10.08
N LEU A 207 -15.32 -15.37 -10.29
CA LEU A 207 -14.42 -15.90 -9.26
C LEU A 207 -13.39 -14.87 -8.77
N PHE A 208 -12.96 -13.92 -9.60
CA PHE A 208 -12.05 -12.86 -9.19
C PHE A 208 -12.72 -11.76 -8.35
N LYS A 209 -14.05 -11.65 -8.40
CA LYS A 209 -14.82 -10.64 -7.67
C LYS A 209 -15.41 -11.16 -6.35
N MET A 210 -15.27 -12.44 -6.09
CA MET A 210 -15.70 -13.09 -4.83
C MET A 210 -14.71 -12.86 -3.71
#